data_72a31b82468dc77af86da797b74bfc30
#
_entry.id   72a31b82468dc77af86da797b74bfc30
#
_cell.length_a   1.000
_cell.length_b   1.000
_cell.length_c   1.000
_cell.angle_alpha   90.00
_cell.angle_beta   90.00
_cell.angle_gamma   90.00
#
_symmetry.space_group_name_H-M   'P 1'
#
loop_
_entity.id
_entity.type
_entity.pdbx_description
1 polymer ?
#
loop_
_entity_poly.entity_id
_entity_poly.type
_entity_poly.pdbx_seq_one_letter_code
_entity_poly.pdbx_strand_id
1 'polypeptide(L)'
;MIGFLASRFIKDYQNTSDAAVRRAYGVLCGAVGIVINLLLFALKLFAGTLAGSVAVTADAFNNLSDAGASIVTLLGFRLAGQKPDPEHPFGHGRLEYISGLIVSIVILLMGFELLRDAVGAILHPEAVECSVLTVAILLVSICAKFYMYCYNRGVILWAGVQAARDTPSPLLGQPPSEEFVQEIRDIVMANKAVCGIHDLVVHDYGPGRVMISLHAEVPAHGDILTLHDEIDNVEKQLHDKLGCEAVIHMDPIVTNDEAVNVTHQRIAALVRGIDENISIHDFRMVTGPTHTNVIFDAVVPYGCKMSDREAEEKIKKAVHELDPSYFAVVQIDKSYVR
;
A
#
# COMPACT_ATOMS: atom_id res chain seq x y z
N MET A 1 -8.91 23.54 -18.16
CA MET A 1 -8.84 24.40 -16.95
C MET A 1 -7.85 23.87 -15.92
N ILE A 2 -7.95 22.64 -15.43
CA ILE A 2 -7.02 22.13 -14.42
C ILE A 2 -5.60 21.97 -14.92
N GLY A 3 -5.37 21.49 -16.14
CA GLY A 3 -4.01 21.50 -16.70
C GLY A 3 -3.39 22.90 -16.70
N PHE A 4 -4.19 23.93 -16.98
CA PHE A 4 -3.76 25.33 -16.86
C PHE A 4 -3.52 25.75 -15.41
N LEU A 5 -4.42 25.38 -14.49
CA LEU A 5 -4.23 25.65 -13.06
C LEU A 5 -3.03 24.88 -12.50
N ALA A 6 -2.88 23.61 -12.87
CA ALA A 6 -1.74 22.78 -12.46
C ALA A 6 -0.42 23.38 -12.93
N SER A 7 -0.31 23.80 -14.20
CA SER A 7 0.89 24.47 -14.71
C SER A 7 1.21 25.79 -14.02
N ARG A 8 0.21 26.43 -13.39
CA ARG A 8 0.38 27.72 -12.69
C ARG A 8 0.69 27.56 -11.20
N PHE A 9 0.17 26.48 -10.56
CA PHE A 9 0.22 26.32 -9.11
C PHE A 9 1.05 25.11 -8.64
N ILE A 10 1.37 24.16 -9.53
CA ILE A 10 2.12 22.96 -9.17
C ILE A 10 3.48 22.98 -9.90
N LYS A 11 4.55 22.99 -9.12
CA LYS A 11 5.91 22.83 -9.64
C LYS A 11 6.08 21.41 -10.18
N ASP A 12 6.70 21.25 -11.34
CA ASP A 12 6.95 19.97 -12.00
C ASP A 12 5.67 19.13 -12.24
N TYR A 13 4.55 19.80 -12.55
CA TYR A 13 3.20 19.22 -12.69
C TYR A 13 3.10 18.02 -13.64
N GLN A 14 4.07 17.81 -14.51
CA GLN A 14 4.13 16.67 -15.43
C GLN A 14 4.62 15.37 -14.76
N ASN A 15 5.37 15.47 -13.66
CA ASN A 15 5.87 14.32 -12.95
C ASN A 15 4.84 13.80 -11.94
N THR A 16 3.81 13.10 -12.43
CA THR A 16 2.74 12.53 -11.59
C THR A 16 3.16 11.31 -10.76
N SER A 17 4.37 10.79 -10.96
CA SER A 17 4.95 9.73 -10.14
C SER A 17 5.42 10.26 -8.78
N ASP A 18 5.76 11.54 -8.69
CA ASP A 18 6.18 12.19 -7.45
C ASP A 18 5.00 12.33 -6.48
N ALA A 19 5.17 11.84 -5.25
CA ALA A 19 4.17 11.91 -4.19
C ALA A 19 3.78 13.34 -3.83
N ALA A 20 4.72 14.30 -3.89
CA ALA A 20 4.45 15.71 -3.61
C ALA A 20 3.60 16.34 -4.73
N VAL A 21 3.88 16.02 -5.99
CA VAL A 21 3.10 16.48 -7.15
C VAL A 21 1.69 15.90 -7.11
N ARG A 22 1.56 14.58 -6.83
CA ARG A 22 0.25 13.92 -6.70
C ARG A 22 -0.59 14.55 -5.59
N ARG A 23 0.00 14.82 -4.43
CA ARG A 23 -0.65 15.52 -3.31
C ARG A 23 -1.10 16.94 -3.69
N ALA A 24 -0.25 17.69 -4.38
CA ALA A 24 -0.59 19.02 -4.85
C ALA A 24 -1.78 19.02 -5.84
N TYR A 25 -1.87 18.01 -6.72
CA TYR A 25 -3.05 17.78 -7.55
C TYR A 25 -4.31 17.49 -6.72
N GLY A 26 -4.22 16.65 -5.70
CA GLY A 26 -5.34 16.36 -4.79
C GLY A 26 -5.87 17.62 -4.12
N VAL A 27 -4.97 18.45 -3.59
CA VAL A 27 -5.31 19.75 -2.98
C VAL A 27 -5.95 20.71 -4.00
N LEU A 28 -5.39 20.82 -5.19
CA LEU A 28 -5.92 21.70 -6.25
C LEU A 28 -7.31 21.26 -6.69
N CYS A 29 -7.51 19.96 -6.94
CA CYS A 29 -8.79 19.41 -7.35
C CYS A 29 -9.85 19.57 -6.27
N GLY A 30 -9.51 19.32 -5.01
CA GLY A 30 -10.39 19.55 -3.87
C GLY A 30 -10.82 21.01 -3.75
N ALA A 31 -9.87 21.95 -3.85
CA ALA A 31 -10.18 23.37 -3.78
C ALA A 31 -11.09 23.84 -4.92
N VAL A 32 -10.82 23.40 -6.15
CA VAL A 32 -11.68 23.69 -7.32
C VAL A 32 -13.07 23.10 -7.15
N GLY A 33 -13.17 21.85 -6.65
CA GLY A 33 -14.43 21.18 -6.35
C GLY A 33 -15.27 21.95 -5.33
N ILE A 34 -14.65 22.42 -4.24
CA ILE A 34 -15.32 23.24 -3.22
C ILE A 34 -15.88 24.52 -3.84
N VAL A 35 -15.06 25.26 -4.58
CA VAL A 35 -15.48 26.54 -5.18
C VAL A 35 -16.64 26.32 -6.15
N ILE A 36 -16.55 25.35 -7.05
CA ILE A 36 -17.63 25.08 -8.02
C ILE A 36 -18.92 24.67 -7.31
N ASN A 37 -18.85 23.75 -6.34
CA ASN A 37 -20.04 23.28 -5.65
C ASN A 37 -20.68 24.36 -4.77
N LEU A 38 -19.88 25.24 -4.13
CA LEU A 38 -20.42 26.38 -3.39
C LEU A 38 -21.09 27.43 -4.32
N LEU A 39 -20.52 27.68 -5.51
CA LEU A 39 -21.13 28.55 -6.50
C LEU A 39 -22.46 27.96 -7.01
N LEU A 40 -22.50 26.66 -7.30
CA LEU A 40 -23.73 25.97 -7.71
C LEU A 40 -24.77 25.96 -6.59
N PHE A 41 -24.36 25.73 -5.34
CA PHE A 41 -25.24 25.83 -4.17
C PHE A 41 -25.88 27.22 -4.09
N ALA A 42 -25.06 28.28 -4.11
CA ALA A 42 -25.57 29.65 -4.01
C ALA A 42 -26.52 30.01 -5.17
N LEU A 43 -26.17 29.63 -6.40
CA LEU A 43 -27.00 29.90 -7.58
C LEU A 43 -28.35 29.15 -7.50
N LYS A 44 -28.33 27.87 -7.15
CA LYS A 44 -29.54 27.05 -7.04
C LYS A 44 -30.40 27.46 -5.85
N LEU A 45 -29.80 27.78 -4.70
CA LEU A 45 -30.54 28.27 -3.53
C LEU A 45 -31.27 29.56 -3.86
N PHE A 46 -30.56 30.53 -4.48
CA PHE A 46 -31.16 31.80 -4.90
C PHE A 46 -32.31 31.58 -5.89
N ALA A 47 -32.11 30.74 -6.88
CA ALA A 47 -33.13 30.45 -7.89
C ALA A 47 -34.30 29.67 -7.33
N GLY A 48 -34.08 28.66 -6.46
CA GLY A 48 -35.13 27.89 -5.80
C GLY A 48 -35.99 28.74 -4.90
N THR A 49 -35.41 29.68 -4.16
CA THR A 49 -36.13 30.63 -3.32
C THR A 49 -36.97 31.60 -4.15
N LEU A 50 -36.43 32.17 -5.26
CA LEU A 50 -37.13 33.06 -6.15
C LEU A 50 -38.27 32.37 -6.88
N ALA A 51 -38.08 31.10 -7.29
CA ALA A 51 -39.11 30.33 -8.01
C ALA A 51 -40.08 29.59 -7.06
N GLY A 52 -39.91 29.68 -5.76
CA GLY A 52 -40.69 28.90 -4.78
C GLY A 52 -40.57 27.37 -4.94
N SER A 53 -39.50 26.90 -5.62
CA SER A 53 -39.30 25.49 -5.96
C SER A 53 -38.55 24.76 -4.87
N VAL A 54 -39.24 23.90 -4.12
CA VAL A 54 -38.62 23.04 -3.11
C VAL A 54 -37.61 22.06 -3.75
N ALA A 55 -37.89 21.54 -4.94
CA ALA A 55 -37.00 20.63 -5.65
C ALA A 55 -35.67 21.26 -6.01
N VAL A 56 -35.64 22.51 -6.52
CA VAL A 56 -34.41 23.23 -6.84
C VAL A 56 -33.64 23.59 -5.58
N THR A 57 -34.36 23.93 -4.50
CA THR A 57 -33.75 24.22 -3.20
C THR A 57 -33.10 22.96 -2.61
N ALA A 58 -33.78 21.82 -2.66
CA ALA A 58 -33.24 20.53 -2.21
C ALA A 58 -31.99 20.14 -3.04
N ASP A 59 -32.01 20.32 -4.36
CA ASP A 59 -30.84 20.07 -5.21
C ASP A 59 -29.66 21.02 -4.92
N ALA A 60 -29.92 22.22 -4.39
CA ALA A 60 -28.85 23.08 -3.90
C ALA A 60 -28.10 22.43 -2.74
N PHE A 61 -28.78 21.81 -1.78
CA PHE A 61 -28.16 21.14 -0.65
C PHE A 61 -27.29 19.95 -1.06
N ASN A 62 -27.61 19.25 -2.17
CA ASN A 62 -26.73 18.24 -2.74
C ASN A 62 -25.36 18.82 -3.12
N ASN A 63 -25.33 20.02 -3.72
CA ASN A 63 -24.02 20.67 -4.01
C ASN A 63 -23.27 21.08 -2.75
N LEU A 64 -23.97 21.43 -1.68
CA LEU A 64 -23.34 21.72 -0.38
C LEU A 64 -22.71 20.44 0.21
N SER A 65 -23.38 19.29 0.10
CA SER A 65 -22.83 17.99 0.51
C SER A 65 -21.59 17.59 -0.32
N ASP A 66 -21.63 17.84 -1.65
CA ASP A 66 -20.48 17.62 -2.54
C ASP A 66 -19.28 18.53 -2.15
N ALA A 67 -19.55 19.77 -1.73
CA ALA A 67 -18.53 20.65 -1.19
C ALA A 67 -17.94 20.11 0.11
N GLY A 68 -18.77 19.53 0.99
CA GLY A 68 -18.36 18.86 2.22
C GLY A 68 -17.41 17.68 1.96
N ALA A 69 -17.74 16.80 1.03
CA ALA A 69 -16.85 15.70 0.60
C ALA A 69 -15.51 16.21 0.06
N SER A 70 -15.54 17.31 -0.72
CA SER A 70 -14.32 17.94 -1.23
C SER A 70 -13.46 18.56 -0.11
N ILE A 71 -14.08 19.08 0.97
CA ILE A 71 -13.37 19.57 2.17
C ILE A 71 -12.65 18.41 2.88
N VAL A 72 -13.32 17.28 3.06
CA VAL A 72 -12.71 16.07 3.68
C VAL A 72 -11.49 15.64 2.88
N THR A 73 -11.60 15.58 1.55
CA THR A 73 -10.50 15.23 0.64
C THR A 73 -9.33 16.21 0.80
N LEU A 74 -9.61 17.51 0.77
CA LEU A 74 -8.59 18.56 0.91
C LEU A 74 -7.84 18.46 2.25
N LEU A 75 -8.60 18.30 3.34
CA LEU A 75 -8.02 18.14 4.68
C LEU A 75 -7.19 16.85 4.78
N GLY A 76 -7.68 15.76 4.22
CA GLY A 76 -6.97 14.48 4.21
C GLY A 76 -5.60 14.57 3.54
N PHE A 77 -5.55 15.13 2.32
CA PHE A 77 -4.28 15.34 1.62
C PHE A 77 -3.35 16.31 2.34
N ARG A 78 -3.89 17.34 2.97
CA ARG A 78 -3.10 18.30 3.74
C ARG A 78 -2.52 17.67 4.99
N LEU A 79 -3.32 16.90 5.74
CA LEU A 79 -2.89 16.21 6.96
C LEU A 79 -1.89 15.09 6.65
N ALA A 80 -2.14 14.31 5.60
CA ALA A 80 -1.21 13.25 5.17
C ALA A 80 0.20 13.78 4.82
N GLY A 81 0.29 15.06 4.44
CA GLY A 81 1.55 15.72 4.16
C GLY A 81 2.32 16.26 5.36
N GLN A 82 1.81 16.12 6.56
CA GLN A 82 2.50 16.59 7.77
C GLN A 82 3.72 15.71 8.09
N LYS A 83 4.76 16.37 8.62
CA LYS A 83 5.96 15.67 9.08
C LYS A 83 5.65 14.81 10.31
N PRO A 84 6.46 13.79 10.59
CA PRO A 84 6.40 13.06 11.84
C PRO A 84 6.44 14.00 13.05
N ASP A 85 5.66 13.67 14.08
CA ASP A 85 5.62 14.35 15.36
C ASP A 85 5.72 13.31 16.50
N PRO A 86 5.83 13.73 17.78
CA PRO A 86 5.95 12.81 18.91
C PRO A 86 4.76 11.85 19.09
N GLU A 87 3.55 12.25 18.63
CA GLU A 87 2.35 11.43 18.72
C GLU A 87 2.26 10.46 17.52
N HIS A 88 2.83 10.86 16.36
CA HIS A 88 2.85 10.08 15.13
C HIS A 88 4.27 10.00 14.55
N PRO A 89 5.19 9.24 15.19
CA PRO A 89 6.60 9.19 14.83
C PRO A 89 6.84 8.62 13.41
N PHE A 90 5.90 7.80 12.89
CA PHE A 90 5.95 7.27 11.53
C PHE A 90 5.27 8.18 10.49
N GLY A 91 4.83 9.40 10.89
CA GLY A 91 4.17 10.39 10.03
C GLY A 91 2.69 10.12 9.82
N HIS A 92 2.09 10.95 8.97
CA HIS A 92 0.64 11.03 8.77
C HIS A 92 0.18 10.46 7.42
N GLY A 93 1.04 9.77 6.66
CA GLY A 93 0.74 9.30 5.30
C GLY A 93 -0.54 8.46 5.19
N ARG A 94 -0.86 7.65 6.20
CA ARG A 94 -2.08 6.82 6.23
C ARG A 94 -3.38 7.63 6.30
N LEU A 95 -3.34 8.92 6.66
CA LEU A 95 -4.53 9.79 6.61
C LEU A 95 -5.06 10.00 5.20
N GLU A 96 -4.22 9.84 4.16
CA GLU A 96 -4.68 9.83 2.76
C GLU A 96 -5.68 8.69 2.52
N TYR A 97 -5.39 7.49 3.00
CA TYR A 97 -6.27 6.32 2.87
C TYR A 97 -7.56 6.47 3.69
N ILE A 98 -7.45 6.98 4.93
CA ILE A 98 -8.60 7.22 5.82
C ILE A 98 -9.56 8.23 5.19
N SER A 99 -9.03 9.34 4.66
CA SER A 99 -9.87 10.34 4.00
C SER A 99 -10.51 9.80 2.71
N GLY A 100 -9.79 8.99 1.92
CA GLY A 100 -10.35 8.28 0.77
C GLY A 100 -11.50 7.35 1.17
N LEU A 101 -11.35 6.61 2.26
CA LEU A 101 -12.41 5.74 2.80
C LEU A 101 -13.64 6.53 3.23
N ILE A 102 -13.45 7.62 3.98
CA ILE A 102 -14.55 8.49 4.42
C ILE A 102 -15.33 9.04 3.21
N VAL A 103 -14.61 9.56 2.21
CA VAL A 103 -15.23 10.09 0.98
C VAL A 103 -16.00 8.99 0.25
N SER A 104 -15.46 7.79 0.15
CA SER A 104 -16.12 6.64 -0.49
C SER A 104 -17.41 6.26 0.22
N ILE A 105 -17.42 6.24 1.56
CA ILE A 105 -18.61 5.97 2.36
C ILE A 105 -19.68 7.05 2.13
N VAL A 106 -19.28 8.33 2.13
CA VAL A 106 -20.19 9.45 1.87
C VAL A 106 -20.82 9.33 0.48
N ILE A 107 -20.03 9.03 -0.55
CA ILE A 107 -20.51 8.84 -1.93
C ILE A 107 -21.52 7.67 -1.99
N LEU A 108 -21.25 6.55 -1.34
CA LEU A 108 -22.15 5.39 -1.31
C LEU A 108 -23.47 5.72 -0.60
N LEU A 109 -23.41 6.43 0.53
CA LEU A 109 -24.61 6.86 1.26
C LEU A 109 -25.45 7.81 0.42
N MET A 110 -24.85 8.81 -0.22
CA MET A 110 -25.53 9.74 -1.12
C MET A 110 -26.15 9.00 -2.32
N GLY A 111 -25.43 8.05 -2.93
CA GLY A 111 -25.95 7.23 -4.02
C GLY A 111 -27.15 6.41 -3.60
N PHE A 112 -27.13 5.84 -2.40
CA PHE A 112 -28.27 5.09 -1.85
C PHE A 112 -29.48 6.01 -1.57
N GLU A 113 -29.25 7.20 -1.01
CA GLU A 113 -30.31 8.20 -0.77
C GLU A 113 -30.95 8.66 -2.08
N LEU A 114 -30.14 8.99 -3.09
CA LEU A 114 -30.64 9.35 -4.42
C LEU A 114 -31.46 8.22 -5.07
N LEU A 115 -31.03 6.97 -4.93
CA LEU A 115 -31.77 5.82 -5.43
C LEU A 115 -33.13 5.69 -4.72
N ARG A 116 -33.16 5.83 -3.40
CA ARG A 116 -34.40 5.79 -2.60
C ARG A 116 -35.34 6.91 -3.03
N ASP A 117 -34.85 8.13 -3.21
CA ASP A 117 -35.67 9.29 -3.59
C ASP A 117 -36.18 9.15 -5.03
N ALA A 118 -35.34 8.63 -5.95
CA ALA A 118 -35.77 8.33 -7.32
C ALA A 118 -36.90 7.30 -7.36
N VAL A 119 -36.80 6.21 -6.58
CA VAL A 119 -37.86 5.21 -6.46
C VAL A 119 -39.14 5.84 -5.84
N GLY A 120 -39.00 6.68 -4.81
CA GLY A 120 -40.09 7.42 -4.20
C GLY A 120 -40.81 8.34 -5.20
N ALA A 121 -40.07 9.08 -6.01
CA ALA A 121 -40.62 9.96 -7.05
C ALA A 121 -41.35 9.20 -8.18
N ILE A 122 -40.92 7.97 -8.50
CA ILE A 122 -41.59 7.10 -9.47
C ILE A 122 -42.91 6.60 -8.90
N LEU A 123 -42.94 6.21 -7.62
CA LEU A 123 -44.11 5.64 -6.96
C LEU A 123 -45.16 6.71 -6.59
N HIS A 124 -44.69 7.93 -6.29
CA HIS A 124 -45.53 9.07 -5.88
C HIS A 124 -45.18 10.31 -6.72
N PRO A 125 -45.58 10.36 -8.01
CA PRO A 125 -45.25 11.47 -8.89
C PRO A 125 -45.95 12.76 -8.45
N GLU A 126 -45.14 13.79 -8.17
CA GLU A 126 -45.62 15.13 -7.89
C GLU A 126 -45.56 16.00 -9.15
N ALA A 127 -46.56 16.93 -9.31
CA ALA A 127 -46.55 17.86 -10.43
C ALA A 127 -45.42 18.87 -10.27
N VAL A 128 -44.51 18.92 -11.23
CA VAL A 128 -43.41 19.88 -11.25
C VAL A 128 -43.85 21.16 -11.94
N GLU A 129 -43.82 22.29 -11.25
CA GLU A 129 -44.02 23.60 -11.88
C GLU A 129 -42.75 23.99 -12.63
N CYS A 130 -42.82 23.91 -13.97
CA CYS A 130 -41.73 24.30 -14.86
C CYS A 130 -41.78 25.77 -15.21
N SER A 131 -40.94 26.59 -14.61
CA SER A 131 -40.67 27.97 -15.11
C SER A 131 -39.45 27.95 -16.08
N VAL A 132 -39.41 28.92 -17.02
CA VAL A 132 -38.31 29.11 -17.95
C VAL A 132 -36.96 29.30 -17.16
N LEU A 133 -37.06 29.97 -16.03
CA LEU A 133 -35.88 30.18 -15.14
C LEU A 133 -35.38 28.87 -14.55
N THR A 134 -36.32 28.00 -14.08
CA THR A 134 -35.96 26.69 -13.54
C THR A 134 -35.28 25.81 -14.57
N VAL A 135 -35.81 25.78 -15.81
CA VAL A 135 -35.20 25.03 -16.92
C VAL A 135 -33.79 25.59 -17.26
N ALA A 136 -33.60 26.91 -17.34
CA ALA A 136 -32.31 27.51 -17.62
C ALA A 136 -31.26 27.15 -16.55
N ILE A 137 -31.63 27.19 -15.27
CA ILE A 137 -30.72 26.83 -14.16
C ILE A 137 -30.37 25.33 -14.16
N LEU A 138 -31.35 24.45 -14.46
CA LEU A 138 -31.07 23.02 -14.61
C LEU A 138 -30.11 22.76 -15.76
N LEU A 139 -30.28 23.42 -16.90
CA LEU A 139 -29.35 23.32 -18.04
C LEU A 139 -27.92 23.77 -17.67
N VAL A 140 -27.77 24.92 -17.01
CA VAL A 140 -26.46 25.41 -16.54
C VAL A 140 -25.86 24.39 -15.55
N SER A 141 -26.65 23.83 -14.64
CA SER A 141 -26.19 22.82 -13.69
C SER A 141 -25.75 21.53 -14.38
N ILE A 142 -26.51 21.06 -15.37
CA ILE A 142 -26.15 19.88 -16.18
C ILE A 142 -24.84 20.15 -16.94
N CYS A 143 -24.70 21.30 -17.57
CA CYS A 143 -23.46 21.67 -18.27
C CYS A 143 -22.25 21.73 -17.31
N ALA A 144 -22.42 22.30 -16.11
CA ALA A 144 -21.36 22.37 -15.11
C ALA A 144 -20.98 20.95 -14.59
N LYS A 145 -21.96 20.11 -14.27
CA LYS A 145 -21.74 18.72 -13.84
C LYS A 145 -21.17 17.87 -14.97
N PHE A 146 -21.62 18.04 -16.21
CA PHE A 146 -21.05 17.39 -17.39
C PHE A 146 -19.60 17.79 -17.63
N TYR A 147 -19.28 19.07 -17.46
CA TYR A 147 -17.90 19.55 -17.49
C TYR A 147 -17.06 18.91 -16.39
N MET A 148 -17.57 18.82 -15.15
CA MET A 148 -16.90 18.11 -14.05
C MET A 148 -16.74 16.62 -14.36
N TYR A 149 -17.74 15.97 -14.97
CA TYR A 149 -17.67 14.59 -15.42
C TYR A 149 -16.57 14.36 -16.48
N CYS A 150 -16.55 15.19 -17.53
CA CYS A 150 -15.51 15.12 -18.56
C CYS A 150 -14.11 15.33 -17.99
N TYR A 151 -14.02 16.14 -16.97
CA TYR A 151 -12.81 16.44 -16.24
C TYR A 151 -12.34 15.26 -15.35
N ASN A 152 -13.28 14.61 -14.64
CA ASN A 152 -13.01 13.49 -13.77
C ASN A 152 -13.11 12.10 -14.47
N ARG A 153 -13.19 12.08 -15.77
CA ARG A 153 -13.38 10.95 -16.69
C ARG A 153 -13.20 9.55 -16.08
N GLY A 154 -14.32 8.88 -15.85
CA GLY A 154 -14.32 7.43 -15.54
C GLY A 154 -14.14 7.07 -14.07
N VAL A 155 -14.00 8.06 -13.17
CA VAL A 155 -13.58 7.84 -11.77
C VAL A 155 -14.75 7.67 -10.80
N ILE A 156 -15.94 8.22 -11.07
CA ILE A 156 -16.89 8.51 -9.99
C ILE A 156 -17.68 7.30 -9.45
N LEU A 157 -18.16 6.38 -10.27
CA LEU A 157 -18.94 5.23 -9.75
C LEU A 157 -18.06 4.00 -9.48
N TRP A 158 -17.18 3.69 -10.43
CA TRP A 158 -16.24 2.57 -10.30
C TRP A 158 -15.16 2.85 -9.25
N ALA A 159 -14.64 4.08 -9.21
CA ALA A 159 -13.62 4.47 -8.24
C ALA A 159 -14.14 4.52 -6.79
N GLY A 160 -15.40 4.89 -6.55
CA GLY A 160 -15.97 4.84 -5.20
C GLY A 160 -16.01 3.43 -4.65
N VAL A 161 -16.47 2.46 -5.45
CA VAL A 161 -16.46 1.04 -5.07
C VAL A 161 -15.05 0.50 -4.98
N GLN A 162 -14.17 0.85 -5.93
CA GLN A 162 -12.79 0.39 -5.94
C GLN A 162 -11.98 1.01 -4.81
N ALA A 163 -12.10 2.31 -4.56
CA ALA A 163 -11.48 2.95 -3.40
C ALA A 163 -11.94 2.34 -2.07
N ALA A 164 -13.24 2.04 -1.92
CA ALA A 164 -13.75 1.36 -0.72
C ALA A 164 -13.20 -0.07 -0.56
N ARG A 165 -12.85 -0.75 -1.66
CA ARG A 165 -12.22 -2.08 -1.63
C ARG A 165 -10.71 -2.02 -1.44
N ASP A 166 -10.05 -1.05 -2.07
CA ASP A 166 -8.59 -0.98 -2.13
C ASP A 166 -8.00 -0.20 -0.93
N THR A 167 -8.75 0.72 -0.32
CA THR A 167 -8.29 1.53 0.82
C THR A 167 -8.06 0.74 2.12
N PRO A 168 -8.86 -0.29 2.50
CA PRO A 168 -8.60 -1.06 3.72
C PRO A 168 -7.30 -1.85 3.66
N SER A 169 -6.89 -2.35 2.49
CA SER A 169 -5.71 -3.20 2.33
C SER A 169 -4.40 -2.51 2.74
N PRO A 170 -4.09 -1.28 2.28
CA PRO A 170 -2.93 -0.54 2.78
C PRO A 170 -3.00 -0.18 4.28
N LEU A 171 -4.21 0.03 4.84
CA LEU A 171 -4.39 0.29 6.28
C LEU A 171 -4.11 -0.94 7.14
N LEU A 172 -4.45 -2.13 6.64
CA LEU A 172 -4.19 -3.41 7.30
C LEU A 172 -2.77 -3.91 7.09
N GLY A 173 -2.04 -3.35 6.10
CA GLY A 173 -0.74 -3.80 5.64
C GLY A 173 -0.87 -4.78 4.47
N GLN A 174 -0.59 -4.31 3.27
CA GLN A 174 -0.51 -5.15 2.07
C GLN A 174 0.93 -5.56 1.80
N PRO A 175 1.16 -6.72 1.19
CA PRO A 175 2.51 -7.09 0.76
C PRO A 175 3.04 -6.09 -0.26
N PRO A 176 4.36 -5.83 -0.29
CA PRO A 176 4.99 -4.99 -1.30
C PRO A 176 4.85 -5.60 -2.70
N SER A 177 5.06 -4.79 -3.75
CA SER A 177 5.09 -5.33 -5.12
C SER A 177 6.32 -6.21 -5.34
N GLU A 178 6.20 -7.18 -6.25
CA GLU A 178 7.31 -8.08 -6.59
C GLU A 178 8.51 -7.31 -7.16
N GLU A 179 8.25 -6.24 -7.93
CA GLU A 179 9.31 -5.37 -8.47
C GLU A 179 10.10 -4.69 -7.35
N PHE A 180 9.41 -4.16 -6.34
CA PHE A 180 10.06 -3.49 -5.20
C PHE A 180 10.90 -4.47 -4.37
N VAL A 181 10.40 -5.69 -4.16
CA VAL A 181 11.15 -6.76 -3.49
C VAL A 181 12.41 -7.12 -4.29
N GLN A 182 12.29 -7.23 -5.63
CA GLN A 182 13.42 -7.54 -6.48
C GLN A 182 14.46 -6.41 -6.49
N GLU A 183 14.05 -5.14 -6.52
CA GLU A 183 14.96 -4.00 -6.42
C GLU A 183 15.74 -4.00 -5.10
N ILE A 184 15.08 -4.31 -3.97
CA ILE A 184 15.77 -4.47 -2.68
C ILE A 184 16.81 -5.60 -2.77
N ARG A 185 16.41 -6.77 -3.29
CA ARG A 185 17.32 -7.92 -3.48
C ARG A 185 18.53 -7.56 -4.32
N ASP A 186 18.31 -6.92 -5.45
CA ASP A 186 19.37 -6.55 -6.39
C ASP A 186 20.37 -5.59 -5.74
N ILE A 187 19.91 -4.61 -4.95
CA ILE A 187 20.79 -3.67 -4.25
C ILE A 187 21.60 -4.38 -3.17
N VAL A 188 20.98 -5.21 -2.34
CA VAL A 188 21.65 -5.89 -1.24
C VAL A 188 22.63 -6.93 -1.77
N MET A 189 22.23 -7.76 -2.72
CA MET A 189 23.06 -8.82 -3.31
C MET A 189 24.17 -8.30 -4.25
N ALA A 190 24.12 -7.02 -4.66
CA ALA A 190 25.23 -6.41 -5.38
C ALA A 190 26.47 -6.21 -4.50
N ASN A 191 26.32 -6.21 -3.17
CA ASN A 191 27.44 -6.15 -2.24
C ASN A 191 28.11 -7.52 -2.12
N LYS A 192 29.41 -7.57 -2.31
CA LYS A 192 30.20 -8.82 -2.31
C LYS A 192 30.32 -9.47 -0.92
N ALA A 193 30.11 -8.71 0.15
CA ALA A 193 30.15 -9.22 1.51
C ALA A 193 28.86 -9.98 1.86
N VAL A 194 27.77 -9.79 1.10
CA VAL A 194 26.49 -10.47 1.33
C VAL A 194 26.43 -11.78 0.55
N CYS A 195 26.21 -12.87 1.27
CA CYS A 195 26.10 -14.23 0.71
C CYS A 195 24.64 -14.63 0.41
N GLY A 196 23.69 -14.09 1.16
CA GLY A 196 22.25 -14.35 1.04
C GLY A 196 21.43 -13.33 1.79
N ILE A 197 20.12 -13.30 1.53
CA ILE A 197 19.16 -12.48 2.26
C ILE A 197 17.90 -13.29 2.58
N HIS A 198 17.33 -13.05 3.77
CA HIS A 198 16.09 -13.65 4.22
C HIS A 198 15.33 -12.71 5.17
N ASP A 199 14.14 -13.12 5.62
CA ASP A 199 13.28 -12.39 6.57
C ASP A 199 13.03 -10.92 6.20
N LEU A 200 12.87 -10.66 4.89
CA LEU A 200 12.51 -9.33 4.43
C LEU A 200 11.09 -8.96 4.88
N VAL A 201 10.99 -7.94 5.71
CA VAL A 201 9.72 -7.33 6.13
C VAL A 201 9.65 -5.90 5.63
N VAL A 202 8.54 -5.54 4.99
CA VAL A 202 8.29 -4.20 4.48
C VAL A 202 7.11 -3.60 5.21
N HIS A 203 7.35 -2.46 5.86
CA HIS A 203 6.33 -1.67 6.55
C HIS A 203 6.01 -0.42 5.72
N ASP A 204 4.79 -0.37 5.17
CA ASP A 204 4.29 0.80 4.45
C ASP A 204 3.40 1.65 5.38
N TYR A 205 3.86 2.87 5.66
CA TYR A 205 3.12 3.87 6.44
C TYR A 205 2.47 4.95 5.57
N GLY A 206 2.37 4.70 4.27
CA GLY A 206 1.79 5.60 3.28
C GLY A 206 2.84 6.20 2.34
N PRO A 207 2.40 7.01 1.37
CA PRO A 207 3.26 7.48 0.30
C PRO A 207 4.53 8.19 0.78
N GLY A 208 5.68 7.65 0.39
CA GLY A 208 7.00 8.17 0.75
C GLY A 208 7.44 7.84 2.18
N ARG A 209 6.85 6.84 2.82
CA ARG A 209 7.23 6.39 4.15
C ARG A 209 7.25 4.87 4.24
N VAL A 210 8.32 4.28 3.74
CA VAL A 210 8.55 2.84 3.77
C VAL A 210 9.73 2.54 4.68
N MET A 211 9.57 1.56 5.54
CA MET A 211 10.64 1.02 6.39
C MET A 211 10.78 -0.46 6.08
N ILE A 212 12.02 -0.92 5.97
CA ILE A 212 12.32 -2.33 5.73
C ILE A 212 13.27 -2.86 6.78
N SER A 213 13.08 -4.12 7.13
CA SER A 213 14.05 -4.89 7.87
C SER A 213 14.32 -6.19 7.12
N LEU A 214 15.55 -6.61 7.09
CA LEU A 214 15.95 -7.88 6.50
C LEU A 214 17.18 -8.43 7.20
N HIS A 215 17.44 -9.70 6.98
CA HIS A 215 18.66 -10.38 7.40
C HIS A 215 19.59 -10.57 6.21
N ALA A 216 20.87 -10.30 6.41
CA ALA A 216 21.92 -10.52 5.41
C ALA A 216 22.94 -11.54 5.94
N GLU A 217 23.08 -12.65 5.23
CA GLU A 217 24.10 -13.63 5.51
C GLU A 217 25.48 -13.10 5.13
N VAL A 218 26.42 -13.09 6.08
CA VAL A 218 27.79 -12.59 5.89
C VAL A 218 28.82 -13.63 6.35
N PRO A 219 30.07 -13.63 5.84
CA PRO A 219 31.09 -14.58 6.25
C PRO A 219 31.44 -14.44 7.75
N ALA A 220 31.30 -15.55 8.52
CA ALA A 220 31.54 -15.57 9.97
C ALA A 220 33.00 -15.21 10.35
N HIS A 221 33.95 -15.39 9.46
CA HIS A 221 35.38 -15.10 9.67
C HIS A 221 35.84 -13.75 9.08
N GLY A 222 34.86 -12.92 8.62
CA GLY A 222 35.16 -11.56 8.17
C GLY A 222 35.51 -10.63 9.33
N ASP A 223 36.23 -9.54 9.02
CA ASP A 223 36.45 -8.47 9.99
C ASP A 223 35.08 -7.75 10.25
N ILE A 224 34.64 -7.78 11.49
CA ILE A 224 33.33 -7.26 11.88
C ILE A 224 33.15 -5.77 11.56
N LEU A 225 34.21 -4.98 11.68
CA LEU A 225 34.12 -3.54 11.40
C LEU A 225 33.99 -3.28 9.90
N THR A 226 34.71 -4.05 9.08
CA THR A 226 34.60 -3.98 7.63
C THR A 226 33.22 -4.45 7.16
N LEU A 227 32.72 -5.56 7.69
CA LEU A 227 31.38 -6.06 7.35
C LEU A 227 30.28 -5.07 7.74
N HIS A 228 30.41 -4.45 8.91
CA HIS A 228 29.45 -3.43 9.36
C HIS A 228 29.45 -2.21 8.43
N ASP A 229 30.62 -1.70 8.04
CA ASP A 229 30.74 -0.58 7.10
C ASP A 229 30.12 -0.90 5.73
N GLU A 230 30.30 -2.13 5.25
CA GLU A 230 29.67 -2.60 4.01
C GLU A 230 28.13 -2.65 4.12
N ILE A 231 27.59 -3.09 5.25
CA ILE A 231 26.14 -3.13 5.48
C ILE A 231 25.56 -1.71 5.64
N ASP A 232 26.23 -0.81 6.36
CA ASP A 232 25.82 0.61 6.45
C ASP A 232 25.76 1.26 5.05
N ASN A 233 26.72 0.93 4.18
CA ASN A 233 26.72 1.41 2.79
C ASN A 233 25.53 0.84 1.98
N VAL A 234 25.11 -0.39 2.24
CA VAL A 234 23.92 -0.98 1.61
C VAL A 234 22.64 -0.29 2.12
N GLU A 235 22.49 -0.08 3.43
CA GLU A 235 21.37 0.66 4.01
C GLU A 235 21.24 2.05 3.42
N LYS A 236 22.37 2.76 3.26
CA LYS A 236 22.41 4.06 2.61
C LYS A 236 21.99 4.00 1.14
N GLN A 237 22.42 2.98 0.39
CA GLN A 237 22.01 2.80 -1.00
C GLN A 237 20.50 2.54 -1.13
N LEU A 238 19.93 1.75 -0.24
CA LEU A 238 18.47 1.51 -0.17
C LEU A 238 17.73 2.83 0.09
N HIS A 239 18.23 3.64 1.03
CA HIS A 239 17.68 4.97 1.29
C HIS A 239 17.74 5.89 0.06
N ASP A 240 18.91 6.00 -0.56
CA ASP A 240 19.16 6.95 -1.66
C ASP A 240 18.40 6.57 -2.95
N LYS A 241 18.28 5.26 -3.24
CA LYS A 241 17.66 4.77 -4.48
C LYS A 241 16.14 4.53 -4.34
N LEU A 242 15.69 3.99 -3.21
CA LEU A 242 14.30 3.56 -3.01
C LEU A 242 13.52 4.49 -2.07
N GLY A 243 14.18 5.42 -1.38
CA GLY A 243 13.55 6.34 -0.43
C GLY A 243 12.98 5.65 0.80
N CYS A 244 13.48 4.47 1.16
CA CYS A 244 13.06 3.72 2.35
C CYS A 244 14.10 3.81 3.47
N GLU A 245 13.66 3.65 4.72
CA GLU A 245 14.55 3.44 5.86
C GLU A 245 14.78 1.93 6.00
N ALA A 246 16.05 1.50 6.00
CA ALA A 246 16.43 0.09 6.08
C ALA A 246 17.18 -0.22 7.37
N VAL A 247 16.91 -1.39 7.94
CA VAL A 247 17.69 -1.99 9.02
C VAL A 247 18.08 -3.40 8.58
N ILE A 248 19.38 -3.69 8.50
CA ILE A 248 19.90 -4.97 8.06
C ILE A 248 20.57 -5.68 9.25
N HIS A 249 20.01 -6.80 9.65
CA HIS A 249 20.63 -7.69 10.62
C HIS A 249 21.68 -8.56 9.93
N MET A 250 22.91 -8.59 10.47
CA MET A 250 23.98 -9.45 9.94
C MET A 250 23.91 -10.84 10.56
N ASP A 251 23.77 -11.87 9.73
CA ASP A 251 23.83 -13.28 10.13
C ASP A 251 25.14 -13.92 9.68
N PRO A 252 26.08 -14.18 10.63
CA PRO A 252 27.33 -14.77 10.29
C PRO A 252 27.19 -16.26 9.90
N ILE A 253 27.54 -16.61 8.67
CA ILE A 253 27.55 -18.00 8.18
C ILE A 253 28.97 -18.51 7.94
N VAL A 254 29.17 -19.80 8.17
CA VAL A 254 30.45 -20.47 7.90
C VAL A 254 30.53 -20.82 6.41
N THR A 255 31.32 -20.05 5.66
CA THR A 255 31.46 -20.19 4.19
C THR A 255 32.66 -21.03 3.76
N ASN A 256 33.63 -21.26 4.67
CA ASN A 256 34.91 -21.91 4.38
C ASN A 256 35.00 -23.36 4.84
N ASP A 257 33.89 -23.97 5.31
CA ASP A 257 33.81 -25.39 5.65
C ASP A 257 33.09 -26.15 4.53
N GLU A 258 33.83 -26.96 3.78
CA GLU A 258 33.30 -27.73 2.65
C GLU A 258 32.23 -28.75 3.10
N ALA A 259 32.39 -29.37 4.28
CA ALA A 259 31.40 -30.32 4.81
C ALA A 259 30.07 -29.64 5.14
N VAL A 260 30.11 -28.42 5.73
CA VAL A 260 28.93 -27.61 6.00
C VAL A 260 28.25 -27.22 4.70
N ASN A 261 29.02 -26.74 3.72
CA ASN A 261 28.48 -26.28 2.43
C ASN A 261 27.83 -27.42 1.63
N VAL A 262 28.47 -28.59 1.58
CA VAL A 262 27.91 -29.78 0.90
C VAL A 262 26.65 -30.25 1.59
N THR A 263 26.65 -30.28 2.93
CA THR A 263 25.47 -30.70 3.70
C THR A 263 24.30 -29.72 3.53
N HIS A 264 24.59 -28.41 3.55
CA HIS A 264 23.58 -27.38 3.25
C HIS A 264 22.92 -27.61 1.89
N GLN A 265 23.73 -27.78 0.83
CA GLN A 265 23.20 -28.01 -0.53
C GLN A 265 22.33 -29.28 -0.61
N ARG A 266 22.74 -30.37 0.06
CA ARG A 266 21.99 -31.64 0.09
C ARG A 266 20.67 -31.49 0.81
N ILE A 267 20.65 -30.81 1.96
CA ILE A 267 19.42 -30.57 2.73
C ILE A 267 18.49 -29.58 2.00
N ALA A 268 19.03 -28.52 1.39
CA ALA A 268 18.25 -27.62 0.57
C ALA A 268 17.57 -28.33 -0.62
N ALA A 269 18.28 -29.22 -1.29
CA ALA A 269 17.71 -30.02 -2.37
C ALA A 269 16.64 -31.01 -1.87
N LEU A 270 16.86 -31.61 -0.70
CA LEU A 270 15.93 -32.53 -0.06
C LEU A 270 14.63 -31.82 0.35
N VAL A 271 14.71 -30.63 0.94
CA VAL A 271 13.55 -29.83 1.34
C VAL A 271 12.74 -29.38 0.11
N ARG A 272 13.41 -28.95 -0.97
CA ARG A 272 12.73 -28.65 -2.26
C ARG A 272 12.07 -29.90 -2.87
N GLY A 273 12.57 -31.09 -2.59
CA GLY A 273 11.92 -32.33 -3.00
C GLY A 273 10.62 -32.64 -2.24
N ILE A 274 10.42 -32.07 -1.05
CA ILE A 274 9.17 -32.17 -0.30
C ILE A 274 8.12 -31.21 -0.87
N ASP A 275 8.50 -29.95 -1.12
CA ASP A 275 7.72 -28.95 -1.85
C ASP A 275 8.69 -27.93 -2.49
N GLU A 276 8.53 -27.70 -3.79
CA GLU A 276 9.42 -26.83 -4.60
C GLU A 276 9.46 -25.38 -4.11
N ASN A 277 8.43 -24.95 -3.40
CA ASN A 277 8.29 -23.59 -2.88
C ASN A 277 8.88 -23.40 -1.47
N ILE A 278 9.35 -24.47 -0.81
CA ILE A 278 10.01 -24.36 0.48
C ILE A 278 11.50 -24.09 0.27
N SER A 279 12.00 -23.06 0.91
CA SER A 279 13.44 -22.73 0.97
C SER A 279 13.97 -22.84 2.40
N ILE A 280 15.27 -22.92 2.54
CA ILE A 280 15.94 -22.90 3.85
C ILE A 280 16.94 -21.76 3.93
N HIS A 281 17.15 -21.21 5.13
CA HIS A 281 18.17 -20.22 5.44
C HIS A 281 18.71 -20.41 6.87
N ASP A 282 19.69 -19.61 7.26
CA ASP A 282 20.35 -19.63 8.57
C ASP A 282 20.88 -21.02 8.94
N PHE A 283 21.49 -21.68 7.95
CA PHE A 283 21.96 -23.05 8.09
C PHE A 283 23.23 -23.16 8.94
N ARG A 284 23.17 -23.95 10.00
CA ARG A 284 24.28 -24.19 10.93
C ARG A 284 24.40 -25.66 11.27
N MET A 285 25.63 -26.13 11.50
CA MET A 285 25.92 -27.48 11.98
C MET A 285 26.65 -27.44 13.31
N VAL A 286 26.21 -28.23 14.27
CA VAL A 286 26.88 -28.41 15.56
C VAL A 286 27.21 -29.92 15.74
N THR A 287 28.45 -30.25 15.47
CA THR A 287 28.92 -31.65 15.53
C THR A 287 29.24 -32.04 16.97
N GLY A 288 28.60 -33.09 17.43
CA GLY A 288 28.86 -33.73 18.73
C GLY A 288 29.46 -35.14 18.57
N PRO A 289 29.88 -35.78 19.66
CA PRO A 289 30.52 -37.08 19.61
C PRO A 289 29.55 -38.23 19.22
N THR A 290 28.25 -38.05 19.34
CA THR A 290 27.23 -39.07 19.07
C THR A 290 26.29 -38.70 17.91
N HIS A 291 26.12 -37.41 17.65
CA HIS A 291 25.24 -36.92 16.62
C HIS A 291 25.63 -35.51 16.21
N THR A 292 25.11 -35.05 15.08
CA THR A 292 25.26 -33.69 14.58
C THR A 292 23.91 -33.01 14.53
N ASN A 293 23.74 -31.87 15.24
CA ASN A 293 22.57 -31.02 15.08
C ASN A 293 22.72 -30.21 13.81
N VAL A 294 21.70 -30.30 12.97
CA VAL A 294 21.58 -29.47 11.77
C VAL A 294 20.44 -28.49 12.02
N ILE A 295 20.80 -27.21 12.16
CA ILE A 295 19.92 -26.13 12.57
C ILE A 295 19.67 -25.26 11.35
N PHE A 296 18.43 -24.97 11.03
CA PHE A 296 18.05 -24.09 9.94
C PHE A 296 16.58 -23.69 10.03
N ASP A 297 16.24 -22.60 9.39
CA ASP A 297 14.88 -22.14 9.25
C ASP A 297 14.33 -22.50 7.87
N ALA A 298 13.07 -22.95 7.83
CA ALA A 298 12.39 -23.35 6.61
C ALA A 298 11.23 -22.41 6.29
N VAL A 299 11.32 -21.69 5.18
CA VAL A 299 10.29 -20.75 4.73
C VAL A 299 9.19 -21.52 4.01
N VAL A 300 8.02 -21.62 4.65
CA VAL A 300 6.82 -22.25 4.08
C VAL A 300 5.85 -21.17 3.60
N PRO A 301 5.55 -21.08 2.28
CA PRO A 301 4.64 -20.07 1.76
C PRO A 301 3.21 -20.19 2.33
N TYR A 302 2.48 -19.06 2.43
CA TYR A 302 1.08 -19.07 2.88
C TYR A 302 0.13 -19.93 2.04
N GLY A 303 0.46 -20.20 0.78
CA GLY A 303 -0.32 -21.04 -0.14
C GLY A 303 0.04 -22.52 -0.08
N CYS A 304 0.98 -22.95 0.77
CA CYS A 304 1.36 -24.35 0.89
C CYS A 304 0.18 -25.19 1.38
N LYS A 305 0.01 -26.39 0.80
CA LYS A 305 -1.07 -27.32 1.17
C LYS A 305 -0.81 -28.04 2.49
N MET A 306 0.44 -28.04 2.95
CA MET A 306 0.84 -28.65 4.22
C MET A 306 0.70 -27.65 5.36
N SER A 307 0.33 -28.12 6.54
CA SER A 307 0.45 -27.35 7.77
C SER A 307 1.92 -27.20 8.18
N ASP A 308 2.24 -26.17 8.96
CA ASP A 308 3.61 -25.93 9.43
C ASP A 308 4.16 -27.12 10.19
N ARG A 309 3.36 -27.75 11.05
CA ARG A 309 3.72 -28.95 11.77
C ARG A 309 3.99 -30.15 10.84
N GLU A 310 3.19 -30.32 9.80
CA GLU A 310 3.38 -31.41 8.83
C GLU A 310 4.65 -31.18 8.01
N ALA A 311 4.96 -29.95 7.63
CA ALA A 311 6.20 -29.59 6.96
C ALA A 311 7.41 -29.88 7.84
N GLU A 312 7.38 -29.44 9.10
CA GLU A 312 8.44 -29.70 10.09
C GLU A 312 8.70 -31.22 10.28
N GLU A 313 7.64 -32.00 10.49
CA GLU A 313 7.75 -33.45 10.69
C GLU A 313 8.34 -34.14 9.46
N LYS A 314 7.92 -33.75 8.24
CA LYS A 314 8.46 -34.29 6.98
C LYS A 314 9.92 -33.95 6.78
N ILE A 315 10.30 -32.69 7.05
CA ILE A 315 11.68 -32.22 6.94
C ILE A 315 12.57 -32.96 7.91
N LYS A 316 12.20 -33.06 9.20
CA LYS A 316 12.95 -33.79 10.22
C LYS A 316 13.16 -35.25 9.83
N LYS A 317 12.10 -35.91 9.36
CA LYS A 317 12.18 -37.30 8.90
C LYS A 317 13.12 -37.46 7.71
N ALA A 318 13.01 -36.59 6.72
CA ALA A 318 13.83 -36.65 5.52
C ALA A 318 15.33 -36.40 5.81
N VAL A 319 15.63 -35.44 6.71
CA VAL A 319 17.02 -35.20 7.18
C VAL A 319 17.59 -36.41 7.91
N HIS A 320 16.81 -37.07 8.77
CA HIS A 320 17.23 -38.28 9.46
C HIS A 320 17.43 -39.48 8.51
N GLU A 321 16.60 -39.58 7.47
CA GLU A 321 16.76 -40.59 6.41
C GLU A 321 18.00 -40.34 5.54
N LEU A 322 18.42 -39.07 5.37
CA LEU A 322 19.65 -38.72 4.66
C LEU A 322 20.90 -39.18 5.40
N ASP A 323 20.96 -39.01 6.73
CA ASP A 323 22.00 -39.50 7.62
C ASP A 323 21.42 -39.67 9.02
N PRO A 324 21.39 -40.92 9.56
CA PRO A 324 20.87 -41.20 10.89
C PRO A 324 21.56 -40.47 12.04
N SER A 325 22.78 -39.95 11.81
CA SER A 325 23.48 -39.11 12.79
C SER A 325 23.03 -37.67 12.81
N TYR A 326 22.22 -37.23 11.81
CA TYR A 326 21.71 -35.88 11.72
C TYR A 326 20.40 -35.72 12.46
N PHE A 327 20.36 -34.73 13.35
CA PHE A 327 19.19 -34.32 14.10
C PHE A 327 18.81 -32.88 13.65
N ALA A 328 17.72 -32.78 12.91
CA ALA A 328 17.25 -31.49 12.41
C ALA A 328 16.54 -30.69 13.51
N VAL A 329 17.01 -29.49 13.76
CA VAL A 329 16.34 -28.46 14.55
C VAL A 329 15.82 -27.45 13.54
N VAL A 330 14.52 -27.48 13.30
CA VAL A 330 13.88 -26.69 12.22
C VAL A 330 12.87 -25.74 12.84
N GLN A 331 13.00 -24.45 12.52
CA GLN A 331 11.96 -23.48 12.74
C GLN A 331 11.20 -23.25 11.42
N ILE A 332 9.88 -23.10 11.49
CA ILE A 332 9.06 -22.82 10.31
C ILE A 332 8.74 -21.34 10.27
N ASP A 333 9.17 -20.69 9.21
CA ASP A 333 8.92 -19.27 8.96
C ASP A 333 7.93 -19.06 7.83
N LYS A 334 7.28 -17.89 7.84
CA LYS A 334 6.40 -17.41 6.78
C LYS A 334 7.02 -16.23 6.07
N SER A 335 7.07 -16.29 4.73
CA SER A 335 7.49 -15.14 3.97
C SER A 335 6.45 -14.02 4.07
N TYR A 336 6.88 -12.82 4.46
CA TYR A 336 6.06 -11.60 4.46
C TYR A 336 6.02 -10.91 3.09
N VAL A 337 6.82 -11.40 2.15
CA VAL A 337 6.87 -10.94 0.75
C VAL A 337 6.61 -12.13 -0.17
N ARG A 338 6.05 -11.86 -1.33
CA ARG A 338 5.79 -12.86 -2.37
C ARG A 338 6.94 -12.93 -3.34
#